data_9add904053177b49751dcc6aa83b2d46
#
_entry.id   9add904053177b49751dcc6aa83b2d46
#
_cell.length_a   1.000
_cell.length_b   1.000
_cell.length_c   1.000
_cell.angle_alpha   90.00
_cell.angle_beta   90.00
_cell.angle_gamma   90.00
#
_symmetry.space_group_name_H-M   'P 1'
#
loop_
_entity.id
_entity.type
_entity.pdbx_description
1 polymer ?
#
loop_
_entity_poly.entity_id
_entity_poly.type
_entity_poly.pdbx_seq_one_letter_code
_entity_poly.pdbx_strand_id
1 'polypeptide(L)'
;MIVVCVFPEKAWIRDDGEEYWKADAAIAMSNISLQACTGGLGTCWIAAFNEERIKRILRITPETKVLAMTPLGYPAEKKGPVTNRKSIDELVHYETW
;
A
#
# COMPACT_ATOMS: atom_id res chain seq x y z
N MET A 1 2.82 3.67 -13.80
CA MET A 1 1.96 3.13 -12.72
C MET A 1 2.59 1.87 -12.16
N ILE A 2 2.60 1.71 -10.85
CA ILE A 2 3.04 0.50 -10.15
C ILE A 2 1.80 -0.20 -9.62
N VAL A 3 1.76 -1.52 -9.69
CA VAL A 3 0.68 -2.37 -9.19
C VAL A 3 1.29 -3.35 -8.20
N VAL A 4 0.78 -3.37 -6.97
CA VAL A 4 1.27 -4.29 -5.93
C VAL A 4 0.40 -5.53 -5.92
N CYS A 5 1.04 -6.64 -6.26
CA CYS A 5 0.42 -7.96 -6.38
C CYS A 5 1.01 -8.93 -5.36
N VAL A 6 0.22 -9.89 -4.92
CA VAL A 6 0.64 -10.94 -3.99
C VAL A 6 0.11 -12.30 -4.41
N PHE A 7 0.76 -13.36 -3.94
CA PHE A 7 0.30 -14.74 -4.02
C PHE A 7 -0.10 -15.18 -2.61
N PRO A 8 -1.40 -15.11 -2.23
CA PRO A 8 -1.85 -15.41 -0.87
C PRO A 8 -1.40 -16.78 -0.36
N GLU A 9 -1.41 -17.79 -1.23
CA GLU A 9 -1.03 -19.16 -0.87
C GLU A 9 0.47 -19.31 -0.50
N LYS A 10 1.30 -18.29 -0.79
CA LYS A 10 2.73 -18.27 -0.43
C LYS A 10 3.02 -17.39 0.79
N ALA A 11 2.00 -16.72 1.30
CA ALA A 11 2.14 -15.83 2.44
C ALA A 11 2.01 -16.59 3.76
N TRP A 12 2.58 -16.02 4.80
CA TRP A 12 2.41 -16.53 6.15
C TRP A 12 0.98 -16.32 6.65
N ILE A 13 0.45 -17.37 7.26
CA ILE A 13 -0.86 -17.36 7.94
C ILE A 13 -0.59 -17.57 9.41
N ARG A 14 -1.12 -16.71 10.27
CA ARG A 14 -1.03 -16.83 11.72
C ARG A 14 -1.86 -18.02 12.20
N ASP A 15 -1.54 -18.56 13.38
CA ASP A 15 -2.17 -19.78 13.92
C ASP A 15 -3.70 -19.67 14.10
N ASP A 16 -4.23 -18.46 14.23
CA ASP A 16 -5.66 -18.17 14.29
C ASP A 16 -6.34 -17.99 12.92
N GLY A 17 -5.59 -18.20 11.83
CA GLY A 17 -6.08 -18.11 10.46
C GLY A 17 -5.97 -16.71 9.83
N GLU A 18 -5.38 -15.70 10.52
CA GLU A 18 -5.20 -14.38 9.95
C GLU A 18 -4.15 -14.39 8.84
N GLU A 19 -4.54 -13.90 7.67
CA GLU A 19 -3.70 -13.83 6.46
C GLU A 19 -2.87 -12.54 6.45
N TYR A 20 -1.56 -12.66 6.50
CA TYR A 20 -0.62 -11.51 6.56
C TYR A 20 -0.20 -10.96 5.20
N TRP A 21 -0.61 -11.55 4.09
CA TRP A 21 -0.27 -11.02 2.77
C TRP A 21 -0.70 -9.56 2.55
N LYS A 22 -1.77 -9.12 3.22
CA LYS A 22 -2.23 -7.72 3.17
C LYS A 22 -1.23 -6.79 3.85
N ALA A 23 -0.70 -7.22 5.00
CA ALA A 23 0.33 -6.48 5.73
C ALA A 23 1.63 -6.39 4.92
N ASP A 24 2.10 -7.51 4.37
CA ASP A 24 3.32 -7.56 3.56
C ASP A 24 3.22 -6.64 2.35
N ALA A 25 2.10 -6.70 1.63
CA ALA A 25 1.87 -5.86 0.46
C ALA A 25 1.73 -4.38 0.82
N ALA A 26 1.10 -4.05 1.94
CA ALA A 26 0.97 -2.68 2.42
C ALA A 26 2.33 -2.09 2.83
N ILE A 27 3.19 -2.88 3.49
CA ILE A 27 4.57 -2.50 3.85
C ILE A 27 5.39 -2.25 2.57
N ALA A 28 5.31 -3.16 1.59
CA ALA A 28 6.00 -2.99 0.31
C ALA A 28 5.56 -1.70 -0.40
N MET A 29 4.25 -1.44 -0.45
CA MET A 29 3.72 -0.22 -1.06
C MET A 29 4.16 1.05 -0.33
N SER A 30 4.21 1.01 1.01
CA SER A 30 4.70 2.12 1.83
C SER A 30 6.17 2.41 1.53
N ASN A 31 7.02 1.37 1.46
CA ASN A 31 8.43 1.52 1.13
C ASN A 31 8.64 2.10 -0.29
N ILE A 32 7.83 1.67 -1.27
CA ILE A 32 7.85 2.25 -2.62
C ILE A 32 7.53 3.75 -2.56
N SER A 33 6.52 4.14 -1.80
CA SER A 33 6.11 5.55 -1.67
C SER A 33 7.18 6.40 -0.99
N LEU A 34 7.81 5.89 0.06
CA LEU A 34 8.92 6.56 0.74
C LEU A 34 10.12 6.73 -0.18
N GLN A 35 10.51 5.66 -0.88
CA GLN A 35 11.62 5.72 -1.84
C GLN A 35 11.34 6.68 -2.98
N ALA A 36 10.12 6.72 -3.51
CA ALA A 36 9.72 7.67 -4.53
C ALA A 36 9.87 9.11 -4.04
N CYS A 37 9.43 9.38 -2.82
CA CYS A 37 9.53 10.70 -2.19
C CYS A 37 11.01 11.16 -2.08
N THR A 38 11.93 10.28 -1.67
CA THR A 38 13.37 10.61 -1.62
C THR A 38 13.96 10.93 -2.99
N GLY A 39 13.40 10.34 -4.05
CA GLY A 39 13.75 10.62 -5.44
C GLY A 39 13.03 11.84 -6.05
N GLY A 40 12.28 12.61 -5.26
CA GLY A 40 11.51 13.76 -5.75
C GLY A 40 10.28 13.40 -6.57
N LEU A 41 9.84 12.14 -6.52
CA LEU A 41 8.67 11.64 -7.23
C LEU A 41 7.44 11.64 -6.33
N GLY A 42 6.27 11.82 -6.94
CA GLY A 42 4.97 11.71 -6.29
C GLY A 42 4.34 10.35 -6.51
N THR A 43 3.58 9.92 -5.50
CA THR A 43 2.75 8.71 -5.51
C THR A 43 1.36 9.02 -4.97
N CYS A 44 0.41 8.15 -5.28
CA CYS A 44 -0.93 8.21 -4.71
C CYS A 44 -1.45 6.79 -4.51
N TRP A 45 -1.76 6.42 -3.27
CA TRP A 45 -2.34 5.11 -2.99
C TRP A 45 -3.74 5.00 -3.57
N ILE A 46 -3.94 4.05 -4.48
CA ILE A 46 -5.23 3.76 -5.10
C ILE A 46 -5.66 2.36 -4.66
N ALA A 47 -6.77 2.28 -3.93
CA ALA A 47 -7.41 1.03 -3.52
C ALA A 47 -8.86 0.93 -4.03
N ALA A 48 -9.44 2.03 -4.51
CA ALA A 48 -10.79 2.05 -5.08
C ALA A 48 -10.75 1.65 -6.56
N PHE A 49 -10.75 0.35 -6.85
CA PHE A 49 -10.78 -0.19 -8.22
C PHE A 49 -11.53 -1.53 -8.28
N ASN A 50 -11.87 -1.94 -9.49
CA ASN A 50 -12.40 -3.28 -9.74
C ASN A 50 -11.22 -4.23 -10.04
N GLU A 51 -10.94 -5.15 -9.11
CA GLU A 51 -9.80 -6.07 -9.20
C GLU A 51 -9.85 -6.94 -10.45
N GLU A 52 -11.00 -7.53 -10.76
CA GLU A 52 -11.17 -8.41 -11.92
C GLU A 52 -10.91 -7.69 -13.25
N ARG A 53 -11.33 -6.42 -13.32
CA ARG A 53 -11.05 -5.58 -14.49
C ARG A 53 -9.56 -5.29 -14.64
N ILE A 54 -8.87 -5.00 -13.54
CA ILE A 54 -7.42 -4.76 -13.55
C ILE A 54 -6.67 -6.03 -13.93
N LYS A 55 -7.01 -7.17 -13.34
CA LYS A 55 -6.41 -8.48 -13.70
C LYS A 55 -6.53 -8.76 -15.18
N ARG A 56 -7.71 -8.54 -15.76
CA ARG A 56 -7.95 -8.76 -17.19
C ARG A 56 -7.12 -7.84 -18.07
N ILE A 57 -7.06 -6.54 -17.75
CA ILE A 57 -6.30 -5.55 -18.53
C ILE A 57 -4.81 -5.84 -18.49
N LEU A 58 -4.29 -6.17 -17.31
CA LEU A 58 -2.86 -6.40 -17.10
C LEU A 58 -2.43 -7.86 -17.28
N ARG A 59 -3.38 -8.76 -17.60
CA ARG A 59 -3.16 -10.20 -17.77
C ARG A 59 -2.55 -10.84 -16.52
N ILE A 60 -3.02 -10.39 -15.34
CA ILE A 60 -2.64 -10.96 -14.06
C ILE A 60 -3.42 -12.26 -13.85
N THR A 61 -2.74 -13.28 -13.34
CA THR A 61 -3.32 -14.60 -13.14
C THR A 61 -4.41 -14.60 -12.05
N PRO A 62 -5.41 -15.49 -12.11
CA PRO A 62 -6.54 -15.49 -11.18
C PRO A 62 -6.15 -15.64 -9.71
N GLU A 63 -5.12 -16.45 -9.42
CA GLU A 63 -4.63 -16.75 -8.07
C GLU A 63 -3.90 -15.55 -7.43
N THR A 64 -3.45 -14.60 -8.23
CA THR A 64 -2.80 -13.37 -7.75
C THR A 64 -3.84 -12.39 -7.22
N LYS A 65 -3.57 -11.75 -6.09
CA LYS A 65 -4.35 -10.63 -5.57
C LYS A 65 -3.69 -9.29 -5.85
N VAL A 66 -4.50 -8.29 -6.19
CA VAL A 66 -4.05 -6.91 -6.37
C VAL A 66 -4.46 -6.10 -5.15
N LEU A 67 -3.49 -5.70 -4.32
CA LEU A 67 -3.79 -4.92 -3.12
C LEU A 67 -4.05 -3.45 -3.43
N ALA A 68 -3.13 -2.84 -4.17
CA ALA A 68 -3.16 -1.41 -4.45
C ALA A 68 -2.37 -1.07 -5.71
N MET A 69 -2.60 0.12 -6.20
CA MET A 69 -1.83 0.70 -7.31
C MET A 69 -1.37 2.10 -6.95
N THR A 70 -0.30 2.57 -7.60
CA THR A 70 0.13 3.97 -7.49
C THR A 70 0.64 4.48 -8.83
N PRO A 71 0.23 5.70 -9.26
CA PRO A 71 0.99 6.43 -10.25
C PRO A 71 2.38 6.76 -9.67
N LEU A 72 3.36 6.87 -10.52
CA LEU A 72 4.69 7.33 -10.17
C LEU A 72 5.10 8.39 -11.20
N GLY A 73 5.48 9.56 -10.74
CA GLY A 73 5.86 10.66 -11.62
C GLY A 73 6.25 11.92 -10.85
N TYR A 74 6.74 12.91 -11.57
CA TYR A 74 7.03 14.21 -10.96
C TYR A 74 5.71 14.91 -10.60
N PRO A 75 5.57 15.41 -9.36
CA PRO A 75 4.36 16.12 -8.95
C PRO A 75 4.23 17.44 -9.72
N ALA A 76 3.03 17.74 -10.21
CA ALA A 76 2.75 19.00 -10.89
C ALA A 76 2.77 20.20 -9.93
N GLU A 77 2.50 19.95 -8.65
CA GLU A 77 2.52 20.96 -7.59
C GLU A 77 3.09 20.37 -6.29
N LYS A 78 3.74 21.19 -5.48
CA LYS A 78 4.16 20.81 -4.12
C LYS A 78 2.97 20.98 -3.17
N LYS A 79 2.53 19.90 -2.56
CA LYS A 79 1.56 19.97 -1.47
C LYS A 79 2.25 20.38 -0.17
N GLY A 80 1.56 21.20 0.62
CA GLY A 80 2.00 21.56 1.96
C GLY A 80 1.97 20.38 2.92
N PRO A 81 2.52 20.53 4.12
CA PRO A 81 2.46 19.48 5.15
C PRO A 81 1.02 19.20 5.57
N VAL A 82 0.75 17.94 5.89
CA VAL A 82 -0.55 17.51 6.43
C VAL A 82 -0.59 17.93 7.91
N THR A 83 -1.52 18.81 8.28
CA THR A 83 -1.63 19.37 9.64
C THR A 83 -2.72 18.75 10.48
N ASN A 84 -3.68 18.02 9.89
CA ASN A 84 -4.80 17.37 10.59
C ASN A 84 -4.45 15.93 11.02
N ARG A 85 -3.31 15.77 11.68
CA ARG A 85 -2.85 14.48 12.21
C ARG A 85 -2.97 14.51 13.72
N LYS A 86 -3.30 13.37 14.32
CA LYS A 86 -3.22 13.19 15.76
C LYS A 86 -1.79 13.40 16.25
N SER A 87 -1.63 13.92 17.44
CA SER A 87 -0.35 14.03 18.11
C SER A 87 0.21 12.64 18.47
N ILE A 88 1.49 12.57 18.76
CA ILE A 88 2.11 11.32 19.21
C ILE A 88 1.46 10.86 20.53
N ASP A 89 1.18 11.77 21.44
CA ASP A 89 0.57 11.47 22.73
C ASP A 89 -0.86 10.90 22.62
N GLU A 90 -1.56 11.21 21.52
CA GLU A 90 -2.87 10.60 21.21
C GLU A 90 -2.77 9.23 20.55
N LEU A 91 -1.59 8.82 20.10
CA LEU A 91 -1.39 7.59 19.33
C LEU A 91 -0.57 6.54 20.08
N VAL A 92 0.27 6.98 21.01
CA VAL A 92 1.21 6.11 21.72
C VAL A 92 0.75 5.93 23.15
N HIS A 93 0.58 4.69 23.55
CA HIS A 93 0.27 4.31 24.92
C HIS A 93 1.47 3.54 25.49
N TYR A 94 1.84 3.84 26.73
CA TYR A 94 2.96 3.22 27.42
C TYR A 94 2.41 2.26 28.48
N GLU A 95 2.96 1.03 28.54
CA GLU A 95 2.64 -0.05 29.48
C GLU A 95 1.22 -0.61 29.33
N THR A 96 0.22 0.24 29.29
CA THR A 96 -1.19 -0.16 29.19
C THR A 96 -1.92 0.69 28.17
N TRP A 97 -2.99 0.12 27.65
CA TRP A 97 -3.88 0.78 26.68
C TRP A 97 -4.86 1.74 27.36
#